data_d524ae69aebc5a743e841ab9b48fc530
#
_entry.id   d524ae69aebc5a743e841ab9b48fc530
#
_cell.length_a   1.000
_cell.length_b   1.000
_cell.length_c   1.000
_cell.angle_alpha   90.00
_cell.angle_beta   90.00
_cell.angle_gamma   90.00
#
_symmetry.space_group_name_H-M   'P 1'
#
loop_
_entity.id
_entity.type
_entity.pdbx_description
1 polymer ?
#
loop_
_entity_poly.entity_id
_entity_poly.type
_entity_poly.pdbx_seq_one_letter_code
_entity_poly.pdbx_strand_id
1 'polypeptide(L)'
;PIVCTMTFEENRRTFTGCCVSSMALLLNGLGVDAVGINCSLGPSQLIPICKELLEWTDMPVVLKPNAGLPDPVTGKYDVSPEEFAEQMKYAASCGVKIFGGCCGTTPEYISALKKALDGTEVRRRKALPRSAVCTPSRTVVIDRPRIIGERINPTGKKLFKEALRNNDTGYILNQAIEQIRAGADILDVNVGLPEIDEKAMMIKAVKEIQSVTDAPLQIDSTIPEVLEAALRIYNGKPIVNSVNGEESSLETVLPLVKKYGAAVVGLTLDKNGIPPKAEQRFAIAEKILKRAMYYGIPKEDVFIDCLTLTASAEQEAVMETLRALGRVKKELGLKTVLGVSNISFGLPNRPLINQNFLTMALTYGLDLPIINPNVDAMTGAVRAYKLLANIDKNSFDFIAAYNSAAVQKRKIRT
;
A
#
# COMPACT_ATOMS: atom_id res chain seq x y z
N PRO A 1 -1.19 -25.20 10.02
CA PRO A 1 -1.98 -24.21 9.30
C PRO A 1 -2.48 -23.11 10.24
N ILE A 2 -2.49 -21.88 9.73
CA ILE A 2 -2.97 -20.70 10.44
C ILE A 2 -4.25 -20.22 9.75
N VAL A 3 -5.36 -20.18 10.50
CA VAL A 3 -6.65 -19.65 10.07
C VAL A 3 -6.90 -18.36 10.82
N CYS A 4 -7.05 -17.25 10.12
CA CYS A 4 -7.28 -15.94 10.72
C CYS A 4 -8.65 -15.39 10.30
N THR A 5 -9.51 -15.06 11.28
CA THR A 5 -10.81 -14.46 11.04
C THR A 5 -10.95 -13.15 11.82
N MET A 6 -11.66 -12.19 11.24
CA MET A 6 -12.01 -10.93 11.90
C MET A 6 -13.52 -10.74 11.96
N THR A 7 -13.96 -9.92 12.90
CA THR A 7 -15.36 -9.56 13.09
C THR A 7 -15.65 -8.21 12.45
N PHE A 8 -16.63 -8.18 11.55
CA PHE A 8 -17.04 -6.98 10.82
C PHE A 8 -18.46 -6.56 11.17
N GLU A 9 -18.68 -5.26 11.20
CA GLU A 9 -19.98 -4.63 11.34
C GLU A 9 -20.62 -4.40 9.93
N GLU A 10 -21.90 -3.98 9.90
CA GLU A 10 -22.63 -3.72 8.65
C GLU A 10 -21.96 -2.69 7.73
N ASN A 11 -21.22 -1.74 8.32
CA ASN A 11 -20.44 -0.75 7.58
C ASN A 11 -19.19 -1.33 6.88
N ARG A 12 -19.00 -2.66 6.91
CA ARG A 12 -17.87 -3.41 6.34
C ARG A 12 -16.51 -3.07 6.97
N ARG A 13 -16.53 -2.66 8.23
CA ARG A 13 -15.33 -2.41 9.03
C ARG A 13 -15.38 -3.20 10.31
N THR A 14 -14.21 -3.51 10.86
CA THR A 14 -14.12 -4.01 12.23
C THR A 14 -14.48 -2.90 13.21
N PHE A 15 -14.74 -3.23 14.46
CA PHE A 15 -15.00 -2.24 15.52
C PHE A 15 -13.90 -1.16 15.61
N THR A 16 -12.64 -1.52 15.34
CA THR A 16 -11.50 -0.60 15.35
C THR A 16 -11.27 0.09 14.00
N GLY A 17 -12.16 -0.08 13.02
CA GLY A 17 -12.14 0.62 11.73
C GLY A 17 -11.37 -0.07 10.60
N CYS A 18 -10.84 -1.29 10.81
CA CYS A 18 -10.14 -2.02 9.75
C CYS A 18 -11.09 -2.39 8.60
N CYS A 19 -10.69 -2.11 7.36
CA CYS A 19 -11.46 -2.49 6.18
C CYS A 19 -11.07 -3.88 5.64
N VAL A 20 -11.97 -4.47 4.88
CA VAL A 20 -11.82 -5.84 4.34
C VAL A 20 -10.57 -5.98 3.46
N SER A 21 -10.33 -5.01 2.59
CA SER A 21 -9.17 -4.99 1.70
C SER A 21 -7.84 -4.92 2.46
N SER A 22 -7.77 -4.14 3.54
CA SER A 22 -6.57 -4.05 4.38
C SER A 22 -6.30 -5.34 5.13
N MET A 23 -7.34 -5.98 5.69
CA MET A 23 -7.23 -7.30 6.29
C MET A 23 -6.67 -8.32 5.29
N ALA A 24 -7.25 -8.37 4.08
CA ALA A 24 -6.83 -9.32 3.06
C ALA A 24 -5.37 -9.10 2.64
N LEU A 25 -4.96 -7.85 2.36
CA LEU A 25 -3.60 -7.52 1.96
C LEU A 25 -2.57 -7.88 3.02
N LEU A 26 -2.84 -7.54 4.28
CA LEU A 26 -1.95 -7.86 5.39
C LEU A 26 -1.83 -9.38 5.57
N LEU A 27 -2.94 -10.10 5.66
CA LEU A 27 -2.92 -11.54 5.95
C LEU A 27 -2.37 -12.37 4.78
N ASN A 28 -2.63 -11.95 3.51
CA ASN A 28 -1.97 -12.53 2.33
C ASN A 28 -0.44 -12.37 2.42
N GLY A 29 0.02 -11.17 2.76
CA GLY A 29 1.45 -10.87 2.90
C GLY A 29 2.11 -11.71 4.00
N LEU A 30 1.48 -11.84 5.16
CA LEU A 30 1.94 -12.64 6.29
C LEU A 30 1.91 -14.16 6.02
N GLY A 31 1.18 -14.60 4.97
CA GLY A 31 1.19 -15.99 4.55
C GLY A 31 0.37 -16.92 5.45
N VAL A 32 -0.80 -16.47 5.93
CA VAL A 32 -1.75 -17.37 6.61
C VAL A 32 -2.36 -18.35 5.60
N ASP A 33 -2.87 -19.50 6.07
CA ASP A 33 -3.40 -20.55 5.19
C ASP A 33 -4.87 -20.33 4.83
N ALA A 34 -5.63 -19.59 5.66
CA ALA A 34 -7.02 -19.22 5.39
C ALA A 34 -7.37 -17.91 6.10
N VAL A 35 -8.24 -17.12 5.48
CA VAL A 35 -8.77 -15.87 6.02
C VAL A 35 -10.29 -15.92 6.09
N GLY A 36 -10.89 -15.14 6.96
CA GLY A 36 -12.35 -15.14 7.00
C GLY A 36 -12.99 -14.16 7.95
N ILE A 37 -14.29 -14.36 8.10
CA ILE A 37 -15.17 -13.50 8.87
C ILE A 37 -15.95 -14.35 9.85
N ASN A 38 -16.08 -13.87 11.07
CA ASN A 38 -16.87 -14.55 12.09
C ASN A 38 -17.64 -13.56 12.96
N CYS A 39 -18.72 -14.05 13.56
CA CYS A 39 -19.50 -13.34 14.58
C CYS A 39 -20.21 -12.06 14.08
N SER A 40 -20.70 -11.22 15.00
CA SER A 40 -21.40 -9.94 14.85
C SER A 40 -22.76 -10.05 14.17
N LEU A 41 -22.83 -10.57 12.96
CA LEU A 41 -23.99 -10.52 12.06
C LEU A 41 -24.42 -11.92 11.62
N GLY A 42 -25.60 -12.01 11.04
CA GLY A 42 -26.10 -13.22 10.39
C GLY A 42 -25.51 -13.44 8.99
N PRO A 43 -25.81 -14.60 8.36
CA PRO A 43 -25.24 -14.95 7.05
C PRO A 43 -25.57 -13.94 5.96
N SER A 44 -26.82 -13.46 5.90
CA SER A 44 -27.28 -12.51 4.86
C SER A 44 -26.48 -11.21 4.85
N GLN A 45 -26.11 -10.69 6.03
CA GLN A 45 -25.34 -9.47 6.17
C GLN A 45 -23.84 -9.69 5.93
N LEU A 46 -23.29 -10.87 6.29
CA LEU A 46 -21.86 -11.17 6.12
C LEU A 46 -21.49 -11.60 4.70
N ILE A 47 -22.41 -12.16 3.91
CA ILE A 47 -22.14 -12.61 2.53
C ILE A 47 -21.63 -11.46 1.65
N PRO A 48 -22.18 -10.24 1.64
CA PRO A 48 -21.63 -9.12 0.89
C PRO A 48 -20.18 -8.78 1.28
N ILE A 49 -19.83 -8.89 2.55
CA ILE A 49 -18.47 -8.67 3.07
C ILE A 49 -17.53 -9.80 2.61
N CYS A 50 -17.99 -11.04 2.63
CA CYS A 50 -17.24 -12.18 2.07
C CYS A 50 -16.99 -12.03 0.55
N LYS A 51 -17.97 -11.50 -0.20
CA LYS A 51 -17.78 -11.23 -1.63
C LYS A 51 -16.67 -10.21 -1.88
N GLU A 52 -16.63 -9.15 -1.07
CA GLU A 52 -15.54 -8.18 -1.12
C GLU A 52 -14.20 -8.84 -0.75
N LEU A 53 -14.14 -9.66 0.31
CA LEU A 53 -12.93 -10.39 0.69
C LEU A 53 -12.41 -11.30 -0.44
N LEU A 54 -13.32 -12.00 -1.11
CA LEU A 54 -13.01 -12.89 -2.25
C LEU A 54 -12.42 -12.16 -3.48
N GLU A 55 -12.57 -10.83 -3.56
CA GLU A 55 -11.92 -10.02 -4.61
C GLU A 55 -10.44 -9.73 -4.31
N TRP A 56 -10.02 -9.91 -3.06
CA TRP A 56 -8.69 -9.54 -2.58
C TRP A 56 -7.78 -10.73 -2.27
N THR A 57 -8.32 -11.96 -2.27
CA THR A 57 -7.54 -13.14 -1.90
C THR A 57 -7.91 -14.38 -2.68
N ASP A 58 -6.89 -15.19 -2.99
CA ASP A 58 -7.05 -16.57 -3.52
C ASP A 58 -7.05 -17.62 -2.40
N MET A 59 -6.78 -17.21 -1.15
CA MET A 59 -6.81 -18.10 0.00
C MET A 59 -8.22 -18.66 0.26
N PRO A 60 -8.35 -19.83 0.88
CA PRO A 60 -9.62 -20.31 1.38
C PRO A 60 -10.28 -19.28 2.28
N VAL A 61 -11.53 -18.90 1.96
CA VAL A 61 -12.31 -17.96 2.79
C VAL A 61 -13.17 -18.74 3.76
N VAL A 62 -13.12 -18.33 5.02
CA VAL A 62 -13.88 -18.88 6.15
C VAL A 62 -15.06 -17.97 6.45
N LEU A 63 -16.25 -18.55 6.63
CA LEU A 63 -17.44 -17.83 7.09
C LEU A 63 -18.08 -18.55 8.28
N LYS A 64 -18.14 -17.86 9.43
CA LYS A 64 -18.76 -18.35 10.67
C LYS A 64 -19.69 -17.29 11.24
N PRO A 65 -20.88 -17.09 10.68
CA PRO A 65 -21.85 -16.09 11.15
C PRO A 65 -22.57 -16.51 12.44
N ASN A 66 -23.22 -15.55 13.05
CA ASN A 66 -24.25 -15.83 14.09
C ASN A 66 -25.50 -16.43 13.44
N ALA A 67 -26.37 -17.00 14.25
CA ALA A 67 -27.71 -17.46 13.83
C ALA A 67 -28.69 -16.29 13.58
N GLY A 68 -28.22 -15.21 12.95
CA GLY A 68 -28.91 -13.93 12.83
C GLY A 68 -28.53 -12.96 13.93
N LEU A 69 -29.46 -12.08 14.29
CA LEU A 69 -29.29 -11.12 15.36
C LEU A 69 -30.12 -11.56 16.62
N PRO A 70 -29.57 -11.36 17.83
CA PRO A 70 -30.34 -11.68 19.03
C PRO A 70 -31.44 -10.64 19.24
N ASP A 71 -32.65 -11.12 19.54
CA ASP A 71 -33.73 -10.26 20.03
C ASP A 71 -33.30 -9.60 21.35
N PRO A 72 -33.44 -8.28 21.50
CA PRO A 72 -32.94 -7.56 22.68
C PRO A 72 -33.60 -7.94 23.99
N VAL A 73 -34.80 -8.49 23.93
CA VAL A 73 -35.62 -8.83 25.12
C VAL A 73 -35.46 -10.31 25.48
N THR A 74 -35.58 -11.19 24.50
CA THR A 74 -35.57 -12.63 24.71
C THR A 74 -34.19 -13.28 24.53
N GLY A 75 -33.25 -12.60 23.94
CA GLY A 75 -31.93 -13.14 23.58
C GLY A 75 -31.96 -14.23 22.49
N LYS A 76 -33.13 -14.52 21.91
CA LYS A 76 -33.26 -15.52 20.86
C LYS A 76 -32.77 -14.98 19.52
N TYR A 77 -32.09 -15.81 18.76
CA TYR A 77 -31.65 -15.50 17.41
C TYR A 77 -32.79 -15.74 16.41
N ASP A 78 -32.84 -14.91 15.35
CA ASP A 78 -33.97 -14.80 14.44
C ASP A 78 -33.87 -15.66 13.18
N VAL A 79 -32.73 -16.32 12.90
CA VAL A 79 -32.51 -17.17 11.72
C VAL A 79 -32.63 -18.64 12.11
N SER A 80 -33.50 -19.40 11.44
CA SER A 80 -33.63 -20.85 11.64
C SER A 80 -32.46 -21.65 11.09
N PRO A 81 -32.26 -22.93 11.54
CA PRO A 81 -31.21 -23.81 10.98
C PRO A 81 -31.32 -24.02 9.46
N GLU A 82 -32.53 -24.13 8.92
CA GLU A 82 -32.81 -24.34 7.51
C GLU A 82 -32.48 -23.09 6.69
N GLU A 83 -32.93 -21.93 7.15
CA GLU A 83 -32.63 -20.64 6.52
C GLU A 83 -31.14 -20.33 6.56
N PHE A 84 -30.49 -20.57 7.70
CA PHE A 84 -29.04 -20.44 7.84
C PHE A 84 -28.31 -21.31 6.82
N ALA A 85 -28.69 -22.58 6.69
CA ALA A 85 -28.06 -23.51 5.79
C ALA A 85 -28.22 -23.10 4.30
N GLU A 86 -29.40 -22.60 3.90
CA GLU A 86 -29.64 -22.12 2.54
C GLU A 86 -28.81 -20.88 2.21
N GLN A 87 -28.74 -19.91 3.12
CA GLN A 87 -27.89 -18.72 2.96
C GLN A 87 -26.41 -19.10 2.88
N MET A 88 -25.95 -20.05 3.68
CA MET A 88 -24.55 -20.53 3.63
C MET A 88 -24.24 -21.31 2.35
N LYS A 89 -25.20 -22.06 1.80
CA LYS A 89 -25.10 -22.68 0.48
C LYS A 89 -24.90 -21.63 -0.62
N TYR A 90 -25.62 -20.52 -0.54
CA TYR A 90 -25.37 -19.38 -1.44
C TYR A 90 -23.96 -18.81 -1.26
N ALA A 91 -23.45 -18.70 -0.04
CA ALA A 91 -22.07 -18.29 0.19
C ALA A 91 -21.03 -19.24 -0.48
N ALA A 92 -21.29 -20.55 -0.47
CA ALA A 92 -20.47 -21.54 -1.16
C ALA A 92 -20.45 -21.27 -2.68
N SER A 93 -21.60 -20.99 -3.28
CA SER A 93 -21.69 -20.63 -4.71
C SER A 93 -20.94 -19.36 -5.06
N CYS A 94 -20.73 -18.46 -4.09
CA CYS A 94 -19.91 -17.26 -4.24
C CYS A 94 -18.40 -17.53 -4.13
N GLY A 95 -17.97 -18.67 -3.55
CA GLY A 95 -16.57 -19.05 -3.45
C GLY A 95 -16.03 -19.24 -2.02
N VAL A 96 -16.86 -19.09 -0.98
CA VAL A 96 -16.49 -19.42 0.40
C VAL A 96 -16.23 -20.93 0.49
N LYS A 97 -15.18 -21.34 1.22
CA LYS A 97 -14.74 -22.75 1.26
C LYS A 97 -14.83 -23.41 2.63
N ILE A 98 -14.75 -22.64 3.70
CA ILE A 98 -14.77 -23.16 5.06
C ILE A 98 -15.95 -22.54 5.80
N PHE A 99 -16.77 -23.40 6.39
CA PHE A 99 -18.04 -23.02 6.97
C PHE A 99 -18.13 -23.42 8.43
N GLY A 100 -18.86 -22.65 9.20
CA GLY A 100 -19.19 -22.93 10.58
C GLY A 100 -20.25 -21.97 11.09
N GLY A 101 -20.40 -21.92 12.39
CA GLY A 101 -21.29 -20.98 13.06
C GLY A 101 -20.60 -20.26 14.20
N CYS A 102 -21.24 -19.24 14.75
CA CYS A 102 -20.81 -18.51 15.91
C CYS A 102 -21.99 -18.39 16.91
N CYS A 103 -22.27 -17.22 17.42
CA CYS A 103 -23.32 -17.03 18.46
C CYS A 103 -24.70 -17.48 17.98
N GLY A 104 -25.41 -18.16 18.85
CA GLY A 104 -26.76 -18.69 18.57
C GLY A 104 -26.82 -19.97 17.74
N THR A 105 -25.71 -20.42 17.13
CA THR A 105 -25.70 -21.67 16.38
C THR A 105 -25.53 -22.88 17.31
N THR A 106 -26.30 -23.92 17.04
CA THR A 106 -26.31 -25.19 17.77
C THR A 106 -25.91 -26.35 16.86
N PRO A 107 -25.78 -27.60 17.33
CA PRO A 107 -25.53 -28.76 16.48
C PRO A 107 -26.53 -28.93 15.33
N GLU A 108 -27.79 -28.52 15.52
CA GLU A 108 -28.82 -28.57 14.47
C GLU A 108 -28.47 -27.67 13.29
N TYR A 109 -27.94 -26.46 13.51
CA TYR A 109 -27.47 -25.57 12.46
C TYR A 109 -26.34 -26.21 11.66
N ILE A 110 -25.39 -26.83 12.36
CA ILE A 110 -24.25 -27.49 11.68
C ILE A 110 -24.71 -28.74 10.90
N SER A 111 -25.69 -29.48 11.43
CA SER A 111 -26.28 -30.62 10.75
C SER A 111 -27.02 -30.20 9.48
N ALA A 112 -27.86 -29.15 9.56
CA ALA A 112 -28.57 -28.58 8.41
C ALA A 112 -27.58 -28.06 7.35
N LEU A 113 -26.56 -27.31 7.81
CA LEU A 113 -25.50 -26.79 6.94
C LEU A 113 -24.75 -27.90 6.20
N LYS A 114 -24.33 -28.97 6.90
CA LYS A 114 -23.65 -30.10 6.31
C LYS A 114 -24.51 -30.75 5.23
N LYS A 115 -25.79 -30.96 5.50
CA LYS A 115 -26.74 -31.53 4.50
C LYS A 115 -26.91 -30.63 3.28
N ALA A 116 -27.02 -29.31 3.48
CA ALA A 116 -27.20 -28.32 2.41
C ALA A 116 -25.97 -28.19 1.52
N LEU A 117 -24.77 -28.38 2.09
CA LEU A 117 -23.51 -28.32 1.35
C LEU A 117 -23.11 -29.63 0.67
N ASP A 118 -23.77 -30.74 1.00
CA ASP A 118 -23.47 -32.03 0.40
C ASP A 118 -23.70 -31.99 -1.13
N GLY A 119 -22.68 -32.40 -1.89
CA GLY A 119 -22.69 -32.32 -3.36
C GLY A 119 -22.62 -30.89 -3.94
N THR A 120 -22.44 -29.87 -3.12
CA THR A 120 -22.33 -28.49 -3.62
C THR A 120 -20.93 -28.22 -4.17
N GLU A 121 -20.83 -27.85 -5.46
CA GLU A 121 -19.59 -27.41 -6.06
C GLU A 121 -19.26 -25.97 -5.61
N VAL A 122 -18.08 -25.81 -5.03
CA VAL A 122 -17.57 -24.49 -4.67
C VAL A 122 -16.95 -23.82 -5.89
N ARG A 123 -17.46 -22.65 -6.26
CA ARG A 123 -16.92 -21.88 -7.38
C ARG A 123 -15.46 -21.53 -7.12
N ARG A 124 -14.56 -21.94 -8.01
CA ARG A 124 -13.17 -21.44 -7.99
C ARG A 124 -13.16 -20.01 -8.53
N ARG A 125 -12.80 -19.07 -7.66
CA ARG A 125 -12.50 -17.69 -8.05
C ARG A 125 -11.00 -17.47 -7.95
N LYS A 126 -10.48 -16.61 -8.83
CA LYS A 126 -9.12 -16.10 -8.75
C LYS A 126 -9.23 -14.59 -8.53
N ALA A 127 -8.60 -14.11 -7.47
CA ALA A 127 -8.51 -12.68 -7.23
C ALA A 127 -7.64 -12.01 -8.31
N LEU A 128 -7.95 -10.77 -8.66
CA LEU A 128 -7.11 -10.02 -9.57
C LEU A 128 -5.84 -9.58 -8.82
N PRO A 129 -4.65 -9.87 -9.37
CA PRO A 129 -3.40 -9.39 -8.81
C PRO A 129 -3.40 -7.86 -8.75
N ARG A 130 -3.09 -7.29 -7.58
CA ARG A 130 -3.09 -5.83 -7.38
C ARG A 130 -1.84 -5.41 -6.62
N SER A 131 -1.10 -4.44 -7.17
CA SER A 131 -0.11 -3.70 -6.38
C SER A 131 -0.85 -2.77 -5.45
N ALA A 132 -0.73 -2.97 -4.14
CA ALA A 132 -1.43 -2.17 -3.15
C ALA A 132 -0.70 -2.17 -1.81
N VAL A 133 -0.85 -1.07 -1.07
CA VAL A 133 -0.36 -0.88 0.30
C VAL A 133 -1.48 -0.37 1.18
N CYS A 134 -1.39 -0.56 2.49
CA CYS A 134 -2.50 -0.17 3.37
C CYS A 134 -2.05 0.19 4.80
N THR A 135 -2.92 0.96 5.45
CA THR A 135 -3.12 1.01 6.89
C THR A 135 -4.38 0.21 7.25
N PRO A 136 -4.79 0.07 8.51
CA PRO A 136 -6.04 -0.64 8.82
C PRO A 136 -7.27 -0.06 8.11
N SER A 137 -7.37 1.27 8.08
CA SER A 137 -8.57 1.97 7.61
C SER A 137 -8.55 2.38 6.14
N ARG A 138 -7.38 2.31 5.48
CA ARG A 138 -7.20 2.78 4.09
C ARG A 138 -6.31 1.84 3.28
N THR A 139 -6.80 1.47 2.11
CA THR A 139 -6.03 0.77 1.06
C THR A 139 -5.73 1.72 -0.08
N VAL A 140 -4.47 1.79 -0.50
CA VAL A 140 -4.01 2.52 -1.67
C VAL A 140 -3.62 1.52 -2.77
N VAL A 141 -4.47 1.40 -3.78
CA VAL A 141 -4.19 0.60 -4.99
C VAL A 141 -3.36 1.43 -5.94
N ILE A 142 -2.27 0.84 -6.46
CA ILE A 142 -1.36 1.50 -7.41
C ILE A 142 -1.81 1.16 -8.83
N ASP A 143 -3.01 1.60 -9.19
CA ASP A 143 -3.65 1.45 -10.50
C ASP A 143 -3.44 2.67 -11.42
N ARG A 144 -3.00 3.78 -10.83
CA ARG A 144 -2.71 5.08 -11.43
C ARG A 144 -1.53 5.72 -10.71
N PRO A 145 -0.95 6.83 -11.21
CA PRO A 145 0.08 7.54 -10.46
C PRO A 145 -0.37 7.93 -9.05
N ARG A 146 0.39 7.48 -8.03
CA ARG A 146 0.17 7.74 -6.60
C ARG A 146 1.37 8.50 -6.04
N ILE A 147 1.13 9.61 -5.39
CA ILE A 147 2.20 10.49 -4.90
C ILE A 147 2.75 9.94 -3.59
N ILE A 148 4.08 9.73 -3.54
CA ILE A 148 4.81 9.52 -2.30
C ILE A 148 5.41 10.88 -1.86
N GLY A 149 5.06 11.31 -0.65
CA GLY A 149 5.53 12.59 -0.08
C GLY A 149 6.94 12.46 0.48
N GLU A 150 7.90 13.32 0.05
CA GLU A 150 9.33 13.25 0.36
C GLU A 150 9.80 14.11 1.56
N ARG A 151 8.87 14.74 2.30
CA ARG A 151 9.29 15.76 3.26
C ARG A 151 9.83 15.23 4.59
N ILE A 152 9.46 14.02 4.99
CA ILE A 152 9.96 13.37 6.20
C ILE A 152 11.28 12.65 5.87
N ASN A 153 12.32 13.44 5.65
CA ASN A 153 13.65 12.96 5.28
C ASN A 153 14.68 14.07 5.62
N PRO A 154 15.78 13.78 6.36
CA PRO A 154 16.75 14.78 6.79
C PRO A 154 17.65 15.33 5.68
N THR A 155 17.70 14.66 4.52
CA THR A 155 18.60 15.06 3.43
C THR A 155 18.31 16.48 2.93
N GLY A 156 19.28 17.39 3.09
CA GLY A 156 19.17 18.77 2.65
C GLY A 156 18.21 19.66 3.46
N LYS A 157 17.66 19.17 4.60
CA LYS A 157 16.63 19.86 5.39
C LYS A 157 17.11 20.17 6.82
N LYS A 158 17.65 21.38 7.03
CA LYS A 158 18.23 21.79 8.32
C LYS A 158 17.23 21.69 9.48
N LEU A 159 16.03 22.24 9.31
CA LEU A 159 14.99 22.22 10.35
C LEU A 159 14.55 20.79 10.71
N PHE A 160 14.47 19.89 9.73
CA PHE A 160 14.13 18.51 10.01
C PHE A 160 15.23 17.79 10.79
N LYS A 161 16.51 18.05 10.49
CA LYS A 161 17.64 17.53 11.27
C LYS A 161 17.61 18.02 12.73
N GLU A 162 17.30 19.31 12.93
CA GLU A 162 17.14 19.89 14.27
C GLU A 162 15.98 19.23 15.03
N ALA A 163 14.84 19.02 14.37
CA ALA A 163 13.69 18.32 14.95
C ALA A 163 14.05 16.89 15.40
N LEU A 164 14.79 16.15 14.58
CA LEU A 164 15.27 14.79 14.94
C LEU A 164 16.20 14.83 16.17
N ARG A 165 17.18 15.75 16.21
CA ARG A 165 18.10 15.89 17.37
C ARG A 165 17.38 16.24 18.66
N ASN A 166 16.37 17.09 18.56
CA ASN A 166 15.55 17.54 19.69
C ASN A 166 14.40 16.60 20.03
N ASN A 167 14.28 15.47 19.31
CA ASN A 167 13.17 14.54 19.46
C ASN A 167 11.78 15.21 19.31
N ASP A 168 11.71 16.24 18.45
CA ASP A 168 10.48 17.01 18.15
C ASP A 168 9.60 16.25 17.15
N THR A 169 8.77 15.37 17.67
CA THR A 169 7.79 14.63 16.87
C THR A 169 6.68 15.50 16.34
N GLY A 170 6.36 16.61 17.01
CA GLY A 170 5.36 17.59 16.54
C GLY A 170 5.71 18.14 15.15
N TYR A 171 7.00 18.43 14.92
CA TYR A 171 7.46 18.83 13.59
C TYR A 171 7.27 17.72 12.54
N ILE A 172 7.60 16.47 12.89
CA ILE A 172 7.42 15.30 12.00
C ILE A 172 5.95 15.13 11.62
N LEU A 173 5.05 15.20 12.62
CA LEU A 173 3.61 15.05 12.41
C LEU A 173 3.04 16.18 11.55
N ASN A 174 3.49 17.41 11.74
CA ASN A 174 3.10 18.54 10.90
C ASN A 174 3.51 18.30 9.44
N GLN A 175 4.74 17.80 9.19
CA GLN A 175 5.18 17.45 7.84
C GLN A 175 4.31 16.33 7.23
N ALA A 176 3.87 15.34 8.01
CA ALA A 176 2.97 14.29 7.54
C ALA A 176 1.61 14.88 7.13
N ILE A 177 0.98 15.66 8.02
CA ILE A 177 -0.35 16.24 7.80
C ILE A 177 -0.36 17.20 6.61
N GLU A 178 0.66 18.07 6.50
CA GLU A 178 0.80 19.02 5.38
C GLU A 178 0.89 18.30 4.03
N GLN A 179 1.70 17.25 3.94
CA GLN A 179 1.85 16.49 2.70
C GLN A 179 0.56 15.78 2.28
N ILE A 180 -0.19 15.22 3.23
CA ILE A 180 -1.48 14.58 2.93
C ILE A 180 -2.50 15.60 2.47
N ARG A 181 -2.60 16.75 3.13
CA ARG A 181 -3.46 17.86 2.71
C ARG A 181 -3.11 18.38 1.31
N ALA A 182 -1.83 18.33 0.95
CA ALA A 182 -1.35 18.71 -0.38
C ALA A 182 -1.58 17.62 -1.44
N GLY A 183 -1.99 16.40 -1.05
CA GLY A 183 -2.39 15.32 -1.96
C GLY A 183 -1.40 14.16 -2.07
N ALA A 184 -0.54 13.93 -1.06
CA ALA A 184 0.22 12.69 -0.96
C ALA A 184 -0.72 11.51 -0.69
N ASP A 185 -0.52 10.41 -1.41
CA ASP A 185 -1.22 9.14 -1.19
C ASP A 185 -0.49 8.28 -0.14
N ILE A 186 0.85 8.36 -0.12
CA ILE A 186 1.80 7.59 0.70
C ILE A 186 2.83 8.57 1.24
N LEU A 187 3.42 8.29 2.40
CA LEU A 187 4.50 9.11 2.98
C LEU A 187 5.80 8.31 3.04
N ASP A 188 6.87 8.86 2.47
CA ASP A 188 8.23 8.38 2.69
C ASP A 188 8.73 8.85 4.05
N VAL A 189 9.25 7.91 4.86
CA VAL A 189 9.71 8.17 6.23
C VAL A 189 11.14 7.71 6.36
N ASN A 190 12.07 8.68 6.35
CA ASN A 190 13.48 8.52 6.62
C ASN A 190 13.87 9.40 7.83
N VAL A 191 14.45 8.79 8.84
CA VAL A 191 14.93 9.47 10.04
C VAL A 191 16.43 9.24 10.27
N GLY A 192 17.14 8.75 9.24
CA GLY A 192 18.56 8.45 9.28
C GLY A 192 19.41 9.70 9.50
N LEU A 193 19.94 9.84 10.70
CA LEU A 193 20.85 10.88 11.10
C LEU A 193 21.93 10.31 12.03
N PRO A 194 23.24 10.44 11.69
CA PRO A 194 24.32 9.78 12.44
C PRO A 194 24.37 10.08 13.94
N GLU A 195 23.80 11.23 14.35
CA GLU A 195 23.88 11.69 15.75
C GLU A 195 22.75 11.18 16.65
N ILE A 196 21.83 10.34 16.13
CA ILE A 196 20.69 9.83 16.91
C ILE A 196 20.56 8.30 16.82
N ASP A 197 19.81 7.70 17.74
CA ASP A 197 19.35 6.32 17.62
C ASP A 197 18.23 6.25 16.55
N GLU A 198 18.62 5.91 15.31
CA GLU A 198 17.71 5.81 14.18
C GLU A 198 16.59 4.80 14.43
N LYS A 199 16.88 3.66 15.07
CA LYS A 199 15.92 2.61 15.36
C LYS A 199 14.82 3.10 16.30
N ALA A 200 15.21 3.72 17.41
CA ALA A 200 14.26 4.27 18.38
C ALA A 200 13.40 5.38 17.74
N MET A 201 14.04 6.26 16.95
CA MET A 201 13.36 7.34 16.26
C MET A 201 12.39 6.83 15.18
N MET A 202 12.76 5.82 14.39
CA MET A 202 11.91 5.22 13.38
C MET A 202 10.66 4.58 14.01
N ILE A 203 10.82 3.80 15.08
CA ILE A 203 9.70 3.22 15.83
C ILE A 203 8.74 4.32 16.30
N LYS A 204 9.28 5.40 16.87
CA LYS A 204 8.49 6.52 17.36
C LYS A 204 7.76 7.23 16.22
N ALA A 205 8.48 7.59 15.14
CA ALA A 205 7.91 8.26 13.99
C ALA A 205 6.77 7.46 13.35
N VAL A 206 6.97 6.16 13.13
CA VAL A 206 5.94 5.28 12.55
C VAL A 206 4.69 5.22 13.43
N LYS A 207 4.83 5.01 14.74
CA LYS A 207 3.69 4.96 15.66
C LYS A 207 2.91 6.28 15.68
N GLU A 208 3.61 7.38 15.81
CA GLU A 208 2.98 8.69 15.92
C GLU A 208 2.35 9.14 14.60
N ILE A 209 2.98 8.91 13.46
CA ILE A 209 2.37 9.20 12.15
C ILE A 209 1.10 8.37 11.96
N GLN A 210 1.12 7.06 12.27
CA GLN A 210 -0.07 6.22 12.16
C GLN A 210 -1.19 6.57 13.16
N SER A 211 -0.90 7.33 14.21
CA SER A 211 -1.93 7.82 15.15
C SER A 211 -2.69 9.04 14.63
N VAL A 212 -2.14 9.80 13.68
CA VAL A 212 -2.73 11.05 13.18
C VAL A 212 -3.14 10.99 11.71
N THR A 213 -2.76 9.94 10.98
CA THR A 213 -3.11 9.80 9.56
C THR A 213 -3.32 8.34 9.16
N ASP A 214 -4.17 8.14 8.16
CA ASP A 214 -4.44 6.85 7.53
C ASP A 214 -3.60 6.59 6.27
N ALA A 215 -2.63 7.46 5.94
CA ALA A 215 -1.77 7.24 4.78
C ALA A 215 -0.79 6.09 5.02
N PRO A 216 -0.65 5.14 4.08
CA PRO A 216 0.41 4.15 4.13
C PRO A 216 1.80 4.79 4.13
N LEU A 217 2.78 4.08 4.71
CA LEU A 217 4.15 4.57 4.79
C LEU A 217 5.09 3.77 3.88
N GLN A 218 6.07 4.47 3.35
CA GLN A 218 7.30 3.91 2.81
C GLN A 218 8.37 4.06 3.88
N ILE A 219 8.86 2.94 4.40
CA ILE A 219 9.89 2.90 5.45
C ILE A 219 11.25 2.95 4.76
N ASP A 220 11.95 4.06 4.91
CA ASP A 220 13.22 4.34 4.24
C ASP A 220 14.40 4.29 5.22
N SER A 221 15.17 3.21 5.15
CA SER A 221 16.42 3.05 5.89
C SER A 221 17.36 2.07 5.17
N THR A 222 18.66 2.30 5.31
CA THR A 222 19.70 1.38 4.83
C THR A 222 20.10 0.34 5.90
N ILE A 223 19.56 0.43 7.11
CA ILE A 223 19.89 -0.42 8.26
C ILE A 223 18.80 -1.48 8.44
N PRO A 224 19.11 -2.77 8.22
CA PRO A 224 18.10 -3.85 8.30
C PRO A 224 17.39 -3.94 9.66
N GLU A 225 18.10 -3.68 10.76
CA GLU A 225 17.55 -3.71 12.11
C GLU A 225 16.53 -2.58 12.36
N VAL A 226 16.70 -1.43 11.67
CA VAL A 226 15.75 -0.31 11.69
C VAL A 226 14.50 -0.70 10.88
N LEU A 227 14.70 -1.27 9.70
CA LEU A 227 13.59 -1.78 8.86
C LEU A 227 12.79 -2.84 9.62
N GLU A 228 13.43 -3.85 10.20
CA GLU A 228 12.74 -4.89 10.95
C GLU A 228 11.95 -4.34 12.14
N ALA A 229 12.54 -3.42 12.89
CA ALA A 229 11.88 -2.82 14.04
C ALA A 229 10.64 -2.00 13.64
N ALA A 230 10.71 -1.25 12.54
CA ALA A 230 9.59 -0.51 12.00
C ALA A 230 8.49 -1.44 11.46
N LEU A 231 8.87 -2.46 10.68
CA LEU A 231 7.94 -3.44 10.13
C LEU A 231 7.18 -4.21 11.21
N ARG A 232 7.83 -4.54 12.32
CA ARG A 232 7.23 -5.26 13.45
C ARG A 232 6.09 -4.51 14.11
N ILE A 233 6.13 -3.18 14.09
CA ILE A 233 5.12 -2.34 14.76
C ILE A 233 4.17 -1.65 13.77
N TYR A 234 4.44 -1.76 12.47
CA TYR A 234 3.60 -1.15 11.45
C TYR A 234 2.26 -1.88 11.36
N ASN A 235 1.17 -1.13 11.48
CA ASN A 235 -0.17 -1.68 11.35
C ASN A 235 -0.66 -1.54 9.90
N GLY A 236 -0.60 -2.63 9.14
CA GLY A 236 -0.95 -2.68 7.72
C GLY A 236 0.15 -3.27 6.83
N LYS A 237 0.16 -2.88 5.56
CA LYS A 237 1.16 -3.29 4.56
C LYS A 237 1.92 -2.07 4.06
N PRO A 238 3.17 -1.82 4.53
CA PRO A 238 4.01 -0.71 4.10
C PRO A 238 4.80 -1.04 2.82
N ILE A 239 5.56 -0.04 2.34
CA ILE A 239 6.65 -0.22 1.38
C ILE A 239 7.98 -0.19 2.14
N VAL A 240 8.89 -1.09 1.84
CA VAL A 240 10.30 -1.05 2.29
C VAL A 240 11.13 -0.34 1.22
N ASN A 241 11.84 0.68 1.59
CA ASN A 241 12.81 1.40 0.76
C ASN A 241 14.19 1.24 1.41
N SER A 242 15.10 0.38 0.92
CA SER A 242 15.05 -0.36 -0.31
C SER A 242 15.96 -1.60 -0.29
N VAL A 243 15.91 -2.36 -1.36
CA VAL A 243 16.97 -3.30 -1.75
C VAL A 243 17.67 -2.80 -3.00
N ASN A 244 18.87 -3.32 -3.30
CA ASN A 244 19.58 -3.07 -4.54
C ASN A 244 20.05 -4.37 -5.20
N GLY A 245 20.82 -4.29 -6.28
CA GLY A 245 21.33 -5.44 -7.02
C GLY A 245 22.45 -6.23 -6.35
N GLU A 246 22.91 -5.81 -5.15
CA GLU A 246 23.93 -6.54 -4.39
C GLU A 246 23.33 -7.75 -3.67
N GLU A 247 24.06 -8.88 -3.66
CA GLU A 247 23.58 -10.10 -3.00
C GLU A 247 23.36 -9.88 -1.51
N SER A 248 24.25 -9.16 -0.83
CA SER A 248 24.14 -8.83 0.60
C SER A 248 22.86 -8.08 0.92
N SER A 249 22.47 -7.11 0.08
CA SER A 249 21.22 -6.36 0.23
C SER A 249 20.00 -7.26 0.03
N LEU A 250 20.01 -8.08 -1.03
CA LEU A 250 18.90 -8.99 -1.36
C LEU A 250 18.70 -10.06 -0.30
N GLU A 251 19.81 -10.66 0.21
CA GLU A 251 19.77 -11.73 1.21
C GLU A 251 19.36 -11.23 2.61
N THR A 252 19.62 -9.96 2.91
CA THR A 252 19.29 -9.40 4.23
C THR A 252 17.88 -8.83 4.29
N VAL A 253 17.47 -8.07 3.27
CA VAL A 253 16.21 -7.31 3.32
C VAL A 253 15.01 -8.09 2.77
N LEU A 254 15.16 -8.88 1.69
CA LEU A 254 14.02 -9.62 1.13
C LEU A 254 13.37 -10.61 2.11
N PRO A 255 14.12 -11.35 2.96
CA PRO A 255 13.51 -12.16 4.02
C PRO A 255 12.66 -11.36 5.00
N LEU A 256 13.06 -10.11 5.35
CA LEU A 256 12.27 -9.22 6.20
C LEU A 256 10.99 -8.79 5.48
N VAL A 257 11.10 -8.38 4.21
CA VAL A 257 9.93 -8.03 3.37
C VAL A 257 8.92 -9.18 3.35
N LYS A 258 9.39 -10.41 3.12
CA LYS A 258 8.53 -11.60 3.13
C LYS A 258 7.93 -11.87 4.48
N LYS A 259 8.73 -11.82 5.55
CA LYS A 259 8.30 -12.09 6.93
C LYS A 259 7.17 -11.20 7.38
N TYR A 260 7.20 -9.92 7.02
CA TYR A 260 6.21 -8.92 7.42
C TYR A 260 5.16 -8.60 6.32
N GLY A 261 5.25 -9.23 5.16
CA GLY A 261 4.29 -9.09 4.08
C GLY A 261 4.26 -7.70 3.43
N ALA A 262 5.39 -6.98 3.46
CA ALA A 262 5.52 -5.65 2.89
C ALA A 262 5.69 -5.68 1.36
N ALA A 263 5.49 -4.54 0.70
CA ALA A 263 6.03 -4.29 -0.63
C ALA A 263 7.48 -3.78 -0.52
N VAL A 264 8.24 -3.82 -1.62
CA VAL A 264 9.65 -3.42 -1.63
C VAL A 264 10.02 -2.61 -2.86
N VAL A 265 10.83 -1.56 -2.66
CA VAL A 265 11.50 -0.82 -3.73
C VAL A 265 12.84 -1.46 -4.03
N GLY A 266 13.10 -1.78 -5.28
CA GLY A 266 14.39 -2.23 -5.79
C GLY A 266 15.11 -1.13 -6.56
N LEU A 267 16.28 -0.73 -6.08
CA LEU A 267 17.13 0.26 -6.72
C LEU A 267 17.98 -0.40 -7.81
N THR A 268 18.01 0.17 -9.01
CA THR A 268 18.79 -0.37 -10.13
C THR A 268 20.26 0.05 -10.04
N LEU A 269 20.89 -0.28 -8.92
CA LEU A 269 22.33 -0.15 -8.67
C LEU A 269 22.92 -1.44 -8.12
N ASP A 270 24.22 -1.62 -8.24
CA ASP A 270 24.98 -2.73 -7.65
C ASP A 270 26.31 -2.23 -7.09
N LYS A 271 27.24 -3.15 -6.77
CA LYS A 271 28.58 -2.83 -6.24
C LYS A 271 29.40 -1.87 -7.12
N ASN A 272 29.07 -1.72 -8.40
CA ASN A 272 29.73 -0.82 -9.32
C ASN A 272 29.03 0.57 -9.38
N GLY A 273 27.99 0.78 -8.55
CA GLY A 273 27.17 1.98 -8.53
C GLY A 273 26.00 1.92 -9.50
N ILE A 274 25.54 3.07 -9.96
CA ILE A 274 24.39 3.19 -10.87
C ILE A 274 24.88 3.00 -12.31
N PRO A 275 24.40 1.99 -13.06
CA PRO A 275 24.83 1.77 -14.42
C PRO A 275 24.42 2.93 -15.35
N PRO A 276 25.28 3.33 -16.30
CA PRO A 276 24.98 4.46 -17.19
C PRO A 276 23.89 4.16 -18.22
N LYS A 277 23.70 2.88 -18.60
CA LYS A 277 22.78 2.49 -19.66
C LYS A 277 21.50 1.84 -19.14
N ALA A 278 20.38 2.12 -19.82
CA ALA A 278 19.06 1.60 -19.49
C ALA A 278 18.99 0.06 -19.45
N GLU A 279 19.72 -0.62 -20.37
CA GLU A 279 19.79 -2.08 -20.42
C GLU A 279 20.40 -2.69 -19.17
N GLN A 280 21.46 -2.09 -18.65
CA GLN A 280 22.13 -2.56 -17.45
C GLN A 280 21.24 -2.35 -16.21
N ARG A 281 20.55 -1.21 -16.11
CA ARG A 281 19.56 -0.95 -15.05
C ARG A 281 18.40 -1.95 -15.13
N PHE A 282 17.93 -2.25 -16.34
CA PHE A 282 16.89 -3.25 -16.56
C PHE A 282 17.33 -4.66 -16.10
N ALA A 283 18.57 -5.06 -16.39
CA ALA A 283 19.12 -6.35 -15.96
C ALA A 283 19.17 -6.46 -14.41
N ILE A 284 19.51 -5.37 -13.71
CA ILE A 284 19.46 -5.33 -12.25
C ILE A 284 18.01 -5.44 -11.75
N ALA A 285 17.06 -4.74 -12.38
CA ALA A 285 15.63 -4.86 -12.02
C ALA A 285 15.12 -6.29 -12.18
N GLU A 286 15.50 -6.97 -13.27
CA GLU A 286 15.15 -8.38 -13.49
C GLU A 286 15.76 -9.30 -12.42
N LYS A 287 17.02 -9.06 -12.04
CA LYS A 287 17.70 -9.79 -10.96
C LYS A 287 16.94 -9.62 -9.63
N ILE A 288 16.59 -8.39 -9.26
CA ILE A 288 15.85 -8.09 -8.04
C ILE A 288 14.50 -8.81 -8.05
N LEU A 289 13.75 -8.73 -9.16
CA LEU A 289 12.47 -9.43 -9.31
C LEU A 289 12.62 -10.94 -9.11
N LYS A 290 13.61 -11.57 -9.78
CA LYS A 290 13.85 -13.03 -9.66
C LYS A 290 14.17 -13.42 -8.22
N ARG A 291 14.98 -12.63 -7.51
CA ARG A 291 15.32 -12.90 -6.10
C ARG A 291 14.13 -12.67 -5.17
N ALA A 292 13.33 -11.63 -5.38
CA ALA A 292 12.11 -11.40 -4.61
C ALA A 292 11.12 -12.56 -4.76
N MET A 293 10.88 -13.02 -5.99
CA MET A 293 10.03 -14.19 -6.26
C MET A 293 10.59 -15.47 -5.65
N TYR A 294 11.90 -15.67 -5.65
CA TYR A 294 12.54 -16.81 -4.97
C TYR A 294 12.23 -16.84 -3.47
N TYR A 295 12.20 -15.67 -2.80
CA TYR A 295 11.77 -15.56 -1.40
C TYR A 295 10.24 -15.63 -1.22
N GLY A 296 9.46 -15.79 -2.29
CA GLY A 296 8.00 -15.86 -2.24
C GLY A 296 7.31 -14.50 -2.08
N ILE A 297 7.97 -13.42 -2.47
CA ILE A 297 7.36 -12.09 -2.60
C ILE A 297 6.68 -12.03 -3.97
N PRO A 298 5.37 -11.74 -4.04
CA PRO A 298 4.68 -11.68 -5.31
C PRO A 298 5.17 -10.50 -6.15
N LYS A 299 5.09 -10.63 -7.46
CA LYS A 299 5.51 -9.62 -8.43
C LYS A 299 4.85 -8.25 -8.18
N GLU A 300 3.61 -8.26 -7.76
CA GLU A 300 2.80 -7.08 -7.48
C GLU A 300 3.35 -6.24 -6.32
N ASP A 301 4.20 -6.81 -5.48
CA ASP A 301 4.82 -6.18 -4.32
C ASP A 301 6.26 -5.71 -4.57
N VAL A 302 6.75 -5.86 -5.81
CA VAL A 302 8.08 -5.39 -6.23
C VAL A 302 7.93 -4.14 -7.08
N PHE A 303 8.49 -3.03 -6.60
CA PHE A 303 8.52 -1.73 -7.27
C PHE A 303 9.97 -1.40 -7.64
N ILE A 304 10.20 -0.81 -8.80
CA ILE A 304 11.58 -0.55 -9.27
C ILE A 304 11.83 0.96 -9.37
N ASP A 305 12.92 1.40 -8.73
CA ASP A 305 13.48 2.74 -8.90
C ASP A 305 14.66 2.66 -9.86
N CYS A 306 14.50 3.29 -11.04
CA CYS A 306 15.54 3.35 -12.04
C CYS A 306 16.60 4.42 -11.75
N LEU A 307 16.51 5.10 -10.61
CA LEU A 307 17.44 6.09 -10.09
C LEU A 307 17.61 7.33 -10.95
N THR A 308 17.28 8.48 -10.39
CA THR A 308 17.45 9.78 -11.00
C THR A 308 18.83 10.34 -10.66
N LEU A 309 19.71 10.42 -11.66
CA LEU A 309 20.95 11.18 -11.55
C LEU A 309 20.70 12.66 -11.85
N THR A 310 21.52 13.53 -11.26
CA THR A 310 21.35 14.97 -11.47
C THR A 310 21.79 15.38 -12.87
N ALA A 311 20.96 16.13 -13.58
CA ALA A 311 21.23 16.59 -14.93
C ALA A 311 22.44 17.54 -15.01
N SER A 312 22.85 18.16 -13.91
CA SER A 312 24.04 19.01 -13.87
C SER A 312 25.36 18.23 -13.97
N ALA A 313 25.35 16.96 -13.52
CA ALA A 313 26.54 16.11 -13.55
C ALA A 313 26.52 15.15 -14.77
N GLU A 314 25.36 14.56 -15.08
CA GLU A 314 25.22 13.53 -16.10
C GLU A 314 23.96 13.75 -16.96
N GLN A 315 24.00 14.73 -17.87
CA GLN A 315 22.84 15.11 -18.66
C GLN A 315 22.30 13.96 -19.54
N GLU A 316 23.16 13.12 -20.08
CA GLU A 316 22.77 11.96 -20.90
C GLU A 316 22.03 10.90 -20.10
N ALA A 317 22.32 10.75 -18.80
CA ALA A 317 21.68 9.79 -17.92
C ALA A 317 20.18 10.04 -17.72
N VAL A 318 19.69 11.25 -17.97
CA VAL A 318 18.26 11.59 -17.88
C VAL A 318 17.41 10.70 -18.77
N MET A 319 17.79 10.60 -20.05
CA MET A 319 17.04 9.77 -21.00
C MET A 319 17.24 8.28 -20.76
N GLU A 320 18.40 7.86 -20.26
CA GLU A 320 18.66 6.46 -19.89
C GLU A 320 17.77 6.05 -18.68
N THR A 321 17.57 6.93 -17.70
CA THR A 321 16.61 6.70 -16.59
C THR A 321 15.19 6.48 -17.11
N LEU A 322 14.72 7.35 -18.01
CA LEU A 322 13.37 7.24 -18.59
C LEU A 322 13.21 5.97 -19.45
N ARG A 323 14.22 5.63 -20.26
CA ARG A 323 14.20 4.39 -21.05
C ARG A 323 14.17 3.15 -20.17
N ALA A 324 14.99 3.10 -19.11
CA ALA A 324 14.99 2.00 -18.14
C ALA A 324 13.61 1.85 -17.48
N LEU A 325 13.02 2.95 -17.02
CA LEU A 325 11.68 3.00 -16.43
C LEU A 325 10.63 2.45 -17.41
N GLY A 326 10.64 2.90 -18.66
CA GLY A 326 9.71 2.44 -19.69
C GLY A 326 9.85 0.95 -19.99
N ARG A 327 11.08 0.42 -19.99
CA ARG A 327 11.34 -1.02 -20.16
C ARG A 327 10.84 -1.85 -18.98
N VAL A 328 11.16 -1.45 -17.75
CA VAL A 328 10.68 -2.11 -16.52
C VAL A 328 9.15 -2.19 -16.55
N LYS A 329 8.50 -1.08 -16.91
CA LYS A 329 7.05 -1.02 -17.01
C LYS A 329 6.46 -1.97 -18.05
N LYS A 330 7.03 -1.97 -19.26
CA LYS A 330 6.48 -2.70 -20.42
C LYS A 330 6.89 -4.18 -20.44
N GLU A 331 8.15 -4.47 -20.17
CA GLU A 331 8.72 -5.81 -20.33
C GLU A 331 8.57 -6.65 -19.06
N LEU A 332 8.79 -6.08 -17.87
CA LEU A 332 8.59 -6.79 -16.60
C LEU A 332 7.16 -6.61 -16.05
N GLY A 333 6.42 -5.58 -16.49
CA GLY A 333 5.08 -5.26 -16.00
C GLY A 333 5.06 -4.87 -14.51
N LEU A 334 6.17 -4.36 -13.98
CA LEU A 334 6.31 -3.91 -12.61
C LEU A 334 5.79 -2.50 -12.41
N LYS A 335 5.54 -2.13 -11.16
CA LYS A 335 5.34 -0.74 -10.78
C LYS A 335 6.69 -0.05 -10.65
N THR A 336 6.70 1.25 -10.99
CA THR A 336 7.92 2.05 -11.01
C THR A 336 7.84 3.17 -9.98
N VAL A 337 8.96 3.42 -9.34
CA VAL A 337 9.18 4.49 -8.36
C VAL A 337 10.27 5.42 -8.87
N LEU A 338 10.27 6.68 -8.50
CA LEU A 338 11.36 7.58 -8.84
C LEU A 338 11.44 8.77 -7.89
N GLY A 339 12.61 9.02 -7.34
CA GLY A 339 12.95 10.26 -6.63
C GLY A 339 13.14 11.41 -7.64
N VAL A 340 12.04 12.12 -7.95
CA VAL A 340 12.00 13.11 -9.04
C VAL A 340 12.90 14.31 -8.77
N SER A 341 12.94 14.79 -7.52
CA SER A 341 13.64 16.02 -7.14
C SER A 341 15.16 15.98 -7.30
N ASN A 342 15.72 14.77 -7.45
CA ASN A 342 17.16 14.57 -7.63
C ASN A 342 17.68 15.12 -8.96
N ILE A 343 16.83 15.16 -9.99
CA ILE A 343 17.20 15.61 -11.35
C ILE A 343 17.81 17.02 -11.37
N SER A 344 17.39 17.88 -10.47
CA SER A 344 17.69 19.32 -10.50
C SER A 344 18.72 19.78 -9.46
N PHE A 345 19.40 18.87 -8.75
CA PHE A 345 20.44 19.28 -7.79
C PHE A 345 21.53 20.09 -8.49
N GLY A 346 21.93 21.21 -7.86
CA GLY A 346 22.93 22.11 -8.40
C GLY A 346 22.47 23.05 -9.53
N LEU A 347 21.21 22.95 -9.97
CA LEU A 347 20.65 23.78 -11.04
C LEU A 347 19.74 24.88 -10.49
N PRO A 348 19.67 26.05 -11.16
CA PRO A 348 18.72 27.11 -10.81
C PRO A 348 17.31 26.71 -11.26
N ASN A 349 16.30 27.41 -10.70
CA ASN A 349 14.88 27.21 -11.00
C ASN A 349 14.43 25.72 -10.97
N ARG A 350 14.82 25.01 -9.92
CA ARG A 350 14.54 23.61 -9.69
C ARG A 350 13.07 23.19 -9.91
N PRO A 351 12.05 23.99 -9.49
CA PRO A 351 10.65 23.61 -9.70
C PRO A 351 10.29 23.40 -11.17
N LEU A 352 10.80 24.24 -12.07
CA LEU A 352 10.56 24.10 -13.51
C LEU A 352 11.13 22.79 -14.06
N ILE A 353 12.37 22.46 -13.67
CA ILE A 353 13.05 21.23 -14.12
C ILE A 353 12.31 20.00 -13.56
N ASN A 354 12.00 19.99 -12.26
CA ASN A 354 11.32 18.88 -11.60
C ASN A 354 9.95 18.62 -12.22
N GLN A 355 9.15 19.66 -12.49
CA GLN A 355 7.83 19.52 -13.09
C GLN A 355 7.90 18.90 -14.48
N ASN A 356 8.81 19.39 -15.34
CA ASN A 356 8.96 18.86 -16.70
C ASN A 356 9.46 17.42 -16.67
N PHE A 357 10.48 17.12 -15.86
CA PHE A 357 10.99 15.76 -15.71
C PHE A 357 9.93 14.79 -15.17
N LEU A 358 9.13 15.22 -14.19
CA LEU A 358 8.00 14.44 -13.70
C LEU A 358 7.01 14.11 -14.80
N THR A 359 6.64 15.07 -15.63
CA THR A 359 5.71 14.84 -16.75
C THR A 359 6.30 13.85 -17.77
N MET A 360 7.59 13.97 -18.10
CA MET A 360 8.28 13.01 -18.95
C MET A 360 8.25 11.61 -18.32
N ALA A 361 8.61 11.48 -17.03
CA ALA A 361 8.63 10.20 -16.34
C ALA A 361 7.24 9.54 -16.27
N LEU A 362 6.18 10.31 -16.02
CA LEU A 362 4.81 9.81 -16.05
C LEU A 362 4.43 9.26 -17.43
N THR A 363 4.87 9.91 -18.52
CA THR A 363 4.65 9.44 -19.89
C THR A 363 5.39 8.13 -20.18
N TYR A 364 6.56 7.92 -19.57
CA TYR A 364 7.29 6.66 -19.64
C TYR A 364 6.75 5.57 -18.70
N GLY A 365 5.75 5.88 -17.87
CA GLY A 365 5.02 4.90 -17.06
C GLY A 365 5.36 4.93 -15.57
N LEU A 366 5.79 6.08 -15.03
CA LEU A 366 6.01 6.26 -13.59
C LEU A 366 4.70 6.09 -12.81
N ASP A 367 4.68 5.15 -11.85
CA ASP A 367 3.53 4.88 -10.99
C ASP A 367 3.60 5.63 -9.66
N LEU A 368 4.79 5.71 -9.07
CA LEU A 368 5.03 6.21 -7.71
C LEU A 368 6.08 7.34 -7.71
N PRO A 369 5.71 8.56 -8.11
CA PRO A 369 6.61 9.72 -7.97
C PRO A 369 6.84 10.07 -6.49
N ILE A 370 8.13 10.07 -6.06
CA ILE A 370 8.55 10.61 -4.77
C ILE A 370 8.83 12.10 -5.01
N ILE A 371 7.97 12.96 -4.47
CA ILE A 371 7.97 14.41 -4.72
C ILE A 371 7.59 15.20 -3.47
N ASN A 372 7.86 16.50 -3.49
CA ASN A 372 7.28 17.42 -2.51
C ASN A 372 5.85 17.83 -2.92
N PRO A 373 4.81 17.29 -2.30
CA PRO A 373 3.42 17.59 -2.69
C PRO A 373 2.99 19.01 -2.34
N ASN A 374 3.71 19.71 -1.44
CA ASN A 374 3.44 21.10 -1.07
C ASN A 374 3.81 22.10 -2.18
N VAL A 375 4.43 21.63 -3.27
CA VAL A 375 4.72 22.44 -4.46
C VAL A 375 3.61 22.22 -5.48
N ASP A 376 2.72 23.19 -5.65
CA ASP A 376 1.55 23.11 -6.53
C ASP A 376 1.88 22.67 -7.96
N ALA A 377 3.04 23.06 -8.49
CA ALA A 377 3.49 22.65 -9.80
C ALA A 377 3.68 21.13 -9.91
N MET A 378 4.11 20.46 -8.83
CA MET A 378 4.35 19.02 -8.81
C MET A 378 3.04 18.24 -8.76
N THR A 379 2.15 18.56 -7.82
CA THR A 379 0.83 17.93 -7.73
C THR A 379 -0.05 18.28 -8.93
N GLY A 380 0.08 19.51 -9.45
CA GLY A 380 -0.58 19.96 -10.67
C GLY A 380 -0.17 19.15 -11.90
N ALA A 381 1.13 18.85 -12.06
CA ALA A 381 1.61 18.00 -13.15
C ALA A 381 1.01 16.59 -13.11
N VAL A 382 0.94 15.97 -11.93
CA VAL A 382 0.30 14.64 -11.77
C VAL A 382 -1.18 14.69 -12.09
N ARG A 383 -1.91 15.71 -11.63
CA ARG A 383 -3.34 15.89 -11.93
C ARG A 383 -3.59 16.12 -13.42
N ALA A 384 -2.80 17.01 -14.03
CA ALA A 384 -2.89 17.28 -15.47
C ALA A 384 -2.58 16.03 -16.31
N TYR A 385 -1.55 15.27 -15.93
CA TYR A 385 -1.24 14.00 -16.59
C TYR A 385 -2.41 13.00 -16.49
N LYS A 386 -2.99 12.82 -15.29
CA LYS A 386 -4.15 11.91 -15.11
C LYS A 386 -5.32 12.30 -16.01
N LEU A 387 -5.57 13.59 -16.14
CA LEU A 387 -6.61 14.12 -17.03
C LEU A 387 -6.29 13.84 -18.51
N LEU A 388 -5.10 14.26 -18.97
CA LEU A 388 -4.69 14.14 -20.38
C LEU A 388 -4.52 12.69 -20.83
N ALA A 389 -4.09 11.81 -19.94
CA ALA A 389 -3.98 10.36 -20.19
C ALA A 389 -5.32 9.61 -20.04
N ASN A 390 -6.43 10.31 -19.86
CA ASN A 390 -7.77 9.73 -19.71
C ASN A 390 -7.89 8.73 -18.51
N ILE A 391 -7.11 8.96 -17.46
CA ILE A 391 -7.17 8.23 -16.20
C ILE A 391 -8.23 8.85 -15.29
N ASP A 392 -8.27 10.20 -15.21
CA ASP A 392 -9.32 10.97 -14.55
C ASP A 392 -10.54 11.07 -15.47
N LYS A 393 -11.46 10.10 -15.32
CA LYS A 393 -12.67 10.04 -16.15
C LYS A 393 -13.60 11.21 -15.85
N ASN A 394 -14.10 11.83 -16.92
CA ASN A 394 -14.98 13.01 -16.87
C ASN A 394 -14.35 14.22 -16.11
N SER A 395 -13.03 14.24 -15.94
CA SER A 395 -12.28 15.33 -15.28
C SER A 395 -12.71 15.61 -13.84
N PHE A 396 -13.31 14.64 -13.14
CA PHE A 396 -13.88 14.86 -11.82
C PHE A 396 -12.82 15.23 -10.78
N ASP A 397 -11.71 14.49 -10.72
CA ASP A 397 -10.64 14.75 -9.75
C ASP A 397 -9.96 16.10 -10.00
N PHE A 398 -9.75 16.44 -11.30
CA PHE A 398 -9.13 17.71 -11.69
C PHE A 398 -10.03 18.90 -11.34
N ILE A 399 -11.32 18.85 -11.72
CA ILE A 399 -12.29 19.90 -11.45
C ILE A 399 -12.46 20.09 -9.92
N ALA A 400 -12.60 19.00 -9.16
CA ALA A 400 -12.74 19.07 -7.72
C ALA A 400 -11.53 19.73 -7.05
N ALA A 401 -10.32 19.40 -7.49
CA ALA A 401 -9.10 19.97 -6.93
C ALA A 401 -8.98 21.48 -7.14
N TYR A 402 -9.40 22.01 -8.28
CA TYR A 402 -9.25 23.43 -8.60
C TYR A 402 -10.48 24.29 -8.28
N ASN A 403 -11.68 23.74 -8.27
CA ASN A 403 -12.88 24.45 -7.82
C ASN A 403 -12.89 24.68 -6.31
N SER A 404 -12.45 23.70 -5.49
CA SER A 404 -12.31 23.87 -4.06
C SER A 404 -11.25 24.93 -3.70
N ALA A 405 -10.14 24.99 -4.43
CA ALA A 405 -9.12 26.02 -4.28
C ALA A 405 -9.62 27.43 -4.65
N ALA A 406 -10.48 27.55 -5.68
CA ALA A 406 -11.11 28.81 -6.07
C ALA A 406 -12.08 29.34 -4.99
N VAL A 407 -12.83 28.44 -4.34
CA VAL A 407 -13.74 28.78 -3.23
C VAL A 407 -12.97 29.23 -1.99
N GLN A 408 -11.85 28.59 -1.65
CA GLN A 408 -11.02 28.99 -0.53
C GLN A 408 -10.32 30.35 -0.76
N LYS A 409 -9.81 30.61 -1.97
CA LYS A 409 -9.21 31.91 -2.30
C LYS A 409 -10.23 33.07 -2.28
N ARG A 410 -11.51 32.80 -2.56
CA ARG A 410 -12.58 33.80 -2.39
C ARG A 410 -12.87 34.10 -0.92
N LYS A 411 -12.85 33.09 -0.03
CA LYS A 411 -13.09 33.29 1.42
C LYS A 411 -11.98 34.03 2.16
N ILE A 412 -10.76 34.08 1.63
CA ILE A 412 -9.63 34.81 2.22
C ILE A 412 -9.60 36.28 1.75
N ARG A 413 -10.35 36.63 0.69
CA ARG A 413 -10.44 38.00 0.14
C ARG A 413 -11.69 38.77 0.57
N THR A 414 -12.57 38.14 1.30
CA THR A 414 -13.71 38.76 2.04
C THR A 414 -13.43 38.77 3.53
#